data_fdeff3b63cccedb3cddfe453963c8a31
#
_entry.id   fdeff3b63cccedb3cddfe453963c8a31
#
_cell.length_a   1.000
_cell.length_b   1.000
_cell.length_c   1.000
_cell.angle_alpha   90.00
_cell.angle_beta   90.00
_cell.angle_gamma   90.00
#
_symmetry.space_group_name_H-M   'P 1'
#
loop_
_entity.id
_entity.type
_entity.pdbx_description
1 polymer ?
#
loop_
_entity_poly.entity_id
_entity_poly.type
_entity_poly.pdbx_seq_one_letter_code
_entity_poly.pdbx_strand_id
1 'polypeptide(L)' 'MSKVLRCGDVIPGCPTVIEGKDDSEVMKKAAEHAKTAHSMTMIPPDVANRVQKAIHTKSA' A
#
# COMPACT_ATOMS: atom_id res chain seq x y z
N MET A 1 7.85 15.75 0.94
CA MET A 1 6.72 15.30 0.12
C MET A 1 6.24 13.97 0.58
N SER A 2 4.94 13.76 0.54
CA SER A 2 4.35 12.50 0.99
C SER A 2 4.15 11.54 -0.16
N LYS A 3 4.11 10.26 0.16
CA LYS A 3 3.72 9.22 -0.78
C LYS A 3 2.38 8.67 -0.35
N VAL A 4 1.60 8.23 -1.31
CA VAL A 4 0.27 7.70 -1.06
C VAL A 4 0.03 6.44 -1.88
N LEU A 5 -0.70 5.50 -1.28
CA LEU A 5 -1.08 4.25 -1.92
C LEU A 5 -2.56 4.02 -1.68
N ARG A 6 -3.29 3.80 -2.75
CA ARG A 6 -4.68 3.38 -2.64
C ARG A 6 -4.75 1.87 -2.62
N CYS A 7 -5.22 1.31 -1.52
CA CYS A 7 -5.33 -0.15 -1.40
C CYS A 7 -6.20 -0.74 -2.51
N GLY A 8 -7.22 -0.01 -2.93
CA GLY A 8 -8.11 -0.45 -4.01
C GLY A 8 -7.43 -0.66 -5.36
N ASP A 9 -6.25 -0.03 -5.57
CA ASP A 9 -5.47 -0.24 -6.78
C ASP A 9 -4.74 -1.58 -6.76
N VAL A 10 -4.56 -2.15 -5.58
CA VAL A 10 -3.88 -3.44 -5.38
C VAL A 10 -4.90 -4.54 -5.14
N ILE A 11 -5.84 -4.27 -4.23
CA ILE A 11 -6.89 -5.22 -3.88
C ILE A 11 -8.25 -4.56 -4.20
N PRO A 12 -8.94 -5.02 -5.25
CA PRO A 12 -10.20 -4.40 -5.66
C PRO A 12 -11.23 -4.37 -4.53
N GLY A 13 -11.93 -3.27 -4.44
CA GLY A 13 -12.99 -3.12 -3.44
C GLY A 13 -12.55 -2.60 -2.09
N CYS A 14 -11.24 -2.37 -1.89
CA CYS A 14 -10.76 -1.81 -0.63
C CYS A 14 -10.71 -0.29 -0.70
N PRO A 15 -11.44 0.44 0.17
CA PRO A 15 -11.48 1.91 0.12
C PRO A 15 -10.34 2.58 0.87
N THR A 16 -9.46 1.81 1.51
CA THR A 16 -8.40 2.36 2.36
C THR A 16 -7.34 3.07 1.55
N VAL A 17 -6.90 4.24 2.04
CA VAL A 17 -5.78 4.98 1.49
C VAL A 17 -4.68 5.02 2.53
N ILE A 18 -3.47 4.71 2.11
CA ILE A 18 -2.29 4.65 2.99
C ILE A 18 -1.36 5.80 2.59
N GLU A 19 -0.88 6.54 3.57
CA GLU A 19 0.00 7.68 3.36
C GLU A 19 1.23 7.56 4.25
N GLY A 20 2.39 7.93 3.70
CA GLY A 20 3.63 7.92 4.44
C GLY A 20 4.60 8.94 3.88
N LYS A 21 5.74 9.13 4.57
CA LYS A 21 6.77 10.07 4.14
C LYS A 21 7.44 9.64 2.85
N ASP A 22 7.65 8.35 2.70
CA ASP A 22 8.38 7.77 1.59
C ASP A 22 7.82 6.38 1.29
N ASP A 23 8.40 5.74 0.28
CA ASP A 23 7.95 4.42 -0.15
C ASP A 23 8.09 3.38 0.97
N SER A 24 9.18 3.44 1.74
CA SER A 24 9.40 2.50 2.85
C SER A 24 8.29 2.56 3.87
N GLU A 25 7.90 3.76 4.26
CA GLU A 25 6.84 3.94 5.24
C GLU A 25 5.49 3.47 4.70
N VAL A 26 5.20 3.81 3.45
CA VAL A 26 3.98 3.35 2.80
C VAL A 26 3.93 1.83 2.70
N MET A 27 5.04 1.21 2.30
CA MET A 27 5.13 -0.25 2.22
C MET A 27 4.90 -0.91 3.57
N LYS A 28 5.48 -0.35 4.62
CA LYS A 28 5.32 -0.86 5.98
C LYS A 28 3.87 -0.80 6.42
N LYS A 29 3.23 0.34 6.21
CA LYS A 29 1.83 0.51 6.55
C LYS A 29 0.93 -0.38 5.70
N ALA A 30 1.26 -0.54 4.43
CA ALA A 30 0.52 -1.41 3.53
C ALA A 30 0.60 -2.87 3.98
N ALA A 31 1.77 -3.31 4.43
CA ALA A 31 1.95 -4.66 4.96
C ALA A 31 1.10 -4.89 6.21
N GLU A 32 1.08 -3.92 7.12
CA GLU A 32 0.24 -4.01 8.31
C GLU A 32 -1.25 -4.03 7.95
N HIS A 33 -1.65 -3.20 7.02
CA HIS A 33 -3.03 -3.16 6.57
C HIS A 33 -3.44 -4.50 5.94
N ALA A 34 -2.59 -5.07 5.09
CA ALA A 34 -2.87 -6.35 4.48
C ALA A 34 -2.98 -7.45 5.53
N LYS A 35 -2.13 -7.43 6.54
CA LYS A 35 -2.15 -8.40 7.62
C LYS A 35 -3.45 -8.34 8.43
N THR A 36 -3.90 -7.13 8.77
CA THR A 36 -5.05 -6.96 9.65
C THR A 36 -6.38 -6.98 8.89
N ALA A 37 -6.43 -6.33 7.72
CA ALA A 37 -7.69 -6.19 6.98
C ALA A 37 -7.94 -7.34 6.00
N HIS A 38 -6.87 -7.91 5.45
CA HIS A 38 -6.97 -8.95 4.43
C HIS A 38 -6.38 -10.29 4.86
N SER A 39 -5.99 -10.40 6.12
CA SER A 39 -5.41 -11.62 6.70
C SER A 39 -4.20 -12.17 5.94
N MET A 40 -3.44 -11.30 5.31
CA MET A 40 -2.25 -11.69 4.57
C MET A 40 -1.04 -11.68 5.49
N THR A 41 -0.60 -12.86 5.92
CA THR A 41 0.59 -12.98 6.79
C THR A 41 1.88 -12.82 6.01
N MET A 42 1.85 -13.09 4.70
CA MET A 42 2.98 -12.86 3.80
C MET A 42 2.47 -12.17 2.55
N ILE A 43 3.27 -11.25 2.03
CA ILE A 43 2.94 -10.55 0.78
C ILE A 43 3.71 -11.23 -0.35
N PRO A 44 3.02 -11.84 -1.33
CA PRO A 44 3.68 -12.44 -2.49
C PRO A 44 4.45 -11.38 -3.29
N PRO A 45 5.51 -11.76 -4.01
CA PRO A 45 6.29 -10.81 -4.81
C PRO A 45 5.47 -10.03 -5.84
N ASP A 46 4.48 -10.65 -6.46
CA ASP A 46 3.64 -9.97 -7.44
C ASP A 46 2.77 -8.89 -6.78
N VAL A 47 2.25 -9.16 -5.59
CA VAL A 47 1.50 -8.17 -4.83
C VAL A 47 2.42 -7.03 -4.40
N ALA A 48 3.63 -7.34 -3.92
CA ALA A 48 4.61 -6.34 -3.54
C ALA A 48 4.95 -5.42 -4.72
N ASN A 49 5.11 -5.99 -5.91
CA ASN A 49 5.36 -5.21 -7.12
C ASN A 49 4.18 -4.29 -7.45
N ARG A 50 2.96 -4.77 -7.30
CA ARG A 50 1.77 -3.94 -7.53
C ARG A 50 1.69 -2.80 -6.55
N VAL A 51 2.03 -3.06 -5.28
CA VAL A 51 2.05 -2.03 -4.24
C VAL A 51 3.04 -0.95 -4.60
N GLN A 52 4.26 -1.34 -4.99
CA GLN A 52 5.28 -0.37 -5.38
C GLN A 52 4.85 0.47 -6.57
N LYS A 53 4.23 -0.14 -7.57
CA LYS A 53 3.75 0.59 -8.75
C LYS A 53 2.58 1.50 -8.43
N ALA A 54 1.78 1.16 -7.44
CA ALA A 54 0.63 1.95 -7.04
C ALA A 54 1.00 3.13 -6.15
N ILE A 55 2.17 3.09 -5.51
CA ILE A 55 2.65 4.20 -4.69
C ILE A 55 2.99 5.38 -5.59
N HIS A 56 2.44 6.54 -5.27
CA HIS A 56 2.74 7.75 -6.02
C HIS A 56 2.90 8.93 -5.07
N THR A 57 3.54 9.98 -5.58
CA THR A 57 3.76 11.20 -4.80
C THR A 57 2.45 11.94 -4.66
N LYS A 58 2.12 12.31 -3.42
CA LYS A 58 0.93 13.12 -3.15
C LYS A 58 1.23 14.56 -3.52
N SER A 59 0.41 15.11 -4.38
CA SER A 59 0.49 16.53 -4.70
C SER A 59 -0.11 17.35 -3.57
N ALA A 60 0.62 18.37 -3.18
CA ALA A 60 0.15 19.25 -2.13
C ALA A 60 -1.02 20.11 -2.62
#